data_5cd5b28a15fc370bf1717d34553321c1
#
_entry.id   5cd5b28a15fc370bf1717d34553321c1
#
_cell.length_a   1.000
_cell.length_b   1.000
_cell.length_c   1.000
_cell.angle_alpha   90.00
_cell.angle_beta   90.00
_cell.angle_gamma   90.00
#
_symmetry.space_group_name_H-M   'P 1'
#
loop_
_entity.id
_entity.type
_entity.pdbx_description
1 polymer ?
#
loop_
_entity_poly.entity_id
_entity_poly.type
_entity_poly.pdbx_seq_one_letter_code
_entity_poly.pdbx_strand_id
1 'polypeptide(L)' 'MKNVLVIGSTGQIGSELTKELRSRYGNEHVVAGYIKGAEPKGELLESGPAEECDVTNGEMIAGVVKKYHIDAIYNLAA' A
#
# COMPACT_ATOMS: atom_id res chain seq x y z
N MET A 1 -11.56 7.82 -10.70
CA MET A 1 -11.37 7.35 -9.33
C MET A 1 -9.90 7.05 -9.09
N LYS A 2 -9.36 7.45 -7.95
CA LYS A 2 -7.93 7.32 -7.68
C LYS A 2 -7.61 6.00 -7.01
N ASN A 3 -6.60 5.29 -7.54
CA ASN A 3 -6.05 4.09 -6.92
C ASN A 3 -4.63 4.41 -6.44
N VAL A 4 -4.37 4.11 -5.18
CA VAL A 4 -3.16 4.55 -4.50
C VAL A 4 -2.40 3.36 -3.94
N LEU A 5 -1.08 3.37 -4.07
CA LEU A 5 -0.19 2.42 -3.42
C LEU A 5 0.62 3.14 -2.36
N VAL A 6 0.57 2.64 -1.14
CA VAL A 6 1.39 3.18 -0.03
C VAL A 6 2.48 2.16 0.27
N ILE A 7 3.73 2.49 -0.08
CA ILE A 7 4.89 1.64 0.22
C ILE A 7 5.42 2.04 1.59
N GLY A 8 5.68 1.04 2.44
CA GLY A 8 6.02 1.30 3.84
C GLY A 8 4.79 1.47 4.71
N SER A 9 3.69 0.85 4.31
CA SER A 9 2.38 1.01 4.95
C SER A 9 2.31 0.48 6.38
N THR A 10 3.23 -0.40 6.78
CA THR A 10 3.20 -0.99 8.12
C THR A 10 3.99 -0.18 9.15
N GLY A 11 4.70 0.87 8.73
CA GLY A 11 5.33 1.79 9.64
C GLY A 11 4.27 2.69 10.30
N GLN A 12 4.69 3.43 11.33
CA GLN A 12 3.76 4.28 12.08
C GLN A 12 3.08 5.32 11.18
N ILE A 13 3.87 6.07 10.41
CA ILE A 13 3.32 7.09 9.50
C ILE A 13 2.56 6.42 8.35
N GLY A 14 3.11 5.33 7.80
CA GLY A 14 2.51 4.64 6.68
C GLY A 14 1.16 4.04 7.00
N SER A 15 1.00 3.46 8.20
CA SER A 15 -0.28 2.87 8.58
C SER A 15 -1.35 3.93 8.79
N GLU A 16 -0.99 5.07 9.38
CA GLU A 16 -1.93 6.17 9.56
C GLU A 16 -2.33 6.79 8.22
N LEU A 17 -1.35 6.98 7.32
CA LEU A 17 -1.64 7.49 5.98
C LEU A 17 -2.54 6.54 5.20
N THR A 18 -2.26 5.24 5.26
CA THR A 18 -3.07 4.25 4.56
C THR A 18 -4.52 4.29 5.05
N LYS A 19 -4.72 4.37 6.34
CA LYS A 19 -6.04 4.47 6.95
C LYS A 19 -6.78 5.71 6.47
N GLU A 20 -6.09 6.86 6.49
CA GLU A 20 -6.68 8.13 6.04
C GLU A 20 -7.06 8.08 4.56
N LEU A 21 -6.18 7.55 3.71
CA LEU A 21 -6.46 7.45 2.29
C LEU A 21 -7.61 6.49 2.00
N ARG A 22 -7.69 5.39 2.74
CA ARG A 22 -8.82 4.46 2.60
C ARG A 22 -10.15 5.10 2.99
N SER A 23 -10.12 5.98 3.99
CA SER A 23 -11.29 6.74 4.38
C SER A 23 -11.75 7.69 3.27
N ARG A 24 -10.80 8.26 2.53
CA ARG A 24 -11.10 9.23 1.47
C ARG A 24 -11.51 8.59 0.14
N TYR A 25 -10.80 7.54 -0.25
CA TYR A 25 -10.94 6.99 -1.61
C TYR A 25 -11.67 5.65 -1.64
N GLY A 26 -11.90 5.04 -0.49
CA GLY A 26 -12.48 3.71 -0.40
C GLY A 26 -11.40 2.67 -0.12
N ASN A 27 -11.75 1.68 0.69
CA ASN A 27 -10.79 0.68 1.15
C ASN A 27 -10.14 -0.10 0.02
N GLU A 28 -10.91 -0.44 -1.02
CA GLU A 28 -10.45 -1.23 -2.15
C GLU A 28 -9.54 -0.43 -3.11
N HIS A 29 -9.48 0.90 -2.96
CA HIS A 29 -8.69 1.77 -3.84
C HIS A 29 -7.32 2.12 -3.28
N VAL A 30 -6.99 1.62 -2.09
CA VAL A 30 -5.70 1.92 -1.46
C VAL A 30 -5.01 0.63 -1.08
N VAL A 31 -3.90 0.34 -1.77
CA VAL A 31 -3.12 -0.87 -1.55
C VAL A 31 -2.05 -0.61 -0.50
N ALA A 32 -2.03 -1.43 0.54
CA ALA A 32 -1.01 -1.38 1.58
C ALA A 32 0.22 -2.17 1.12
N GLY A 33 1.25 -1.46 0.68
CA GLY A 33 2.51 -2.06 0.26
C GLY A 33 3.43 -2.29 1.45
N TYR A 34 3.96 -3.49 1.58
CA TYR A 34 4.82 -3.86 2.71
C TYR A 34 6.02 -4.66 2.24
N ILE A 35 7.06 -4.73 3.08
CA ILE A 35 8.20 -5.60 2.80
C ILE A 35 8.04 -6.91 3.57
N LYS A 36 8.70 -7.96 3.09
CA LYS A 36 8.69 -9.26 3.76
C LYS A 36 9.23 -9.12 5.18
N GLY A 37 8.52 -9.64 6.14
CA GLY A 37 8.85 -9.52 7.56
C GLY A 37 8.12 -8.38 8.26
N ALA A 38 7.51 -7.47 7.50
CA ALA A 38 6.73 -6.36 8.04
C ALA A 38 5.30 -6.39 7.52
N GLU A 39 4.70 -7.57 7.51
CA GLU A 39 3.34 -7.78 7.00
C GLU A 39 2.32 -7.02 7.83
N PRO A 40 1.28 -6.46 7.18
CA PRO A 40 0.22 -5.77 7.89
C PRO A 40 -0.58 -6.74 8.75
N LYS A 41 -1.16 -6.21 9.83
CA LYS A 41 -1.96 -7.00 10.77
C LYS A 41 -3.23 -6.25 11.12
N GLY A 42 -4.23 -6.99 11.61
CA GLY A 42 -5.46 -6.40 12.11
C GLY A 42 -6.20 -5.58 11.07
N GLU A 43 -6.62 -4.39 11.44
CA GLU A 43 -7.44 -3.52 10.59
C GLU A 43 -6.77 -3.20 9.25
N LEU A 44 -5.47 -2.97 9.25
CA LEU A 44 -4.75 -2.64 8.03
C LEU A 44 -4.84 -3.77 7.01
N LEU A 45 -4.71 -5.00 7.46
CA LEU A 45 -4.83 -6.19 6.60
C LEU A 45 -6.26 -6.45 6.19
N GLU A 46 -7.21 -6.28 7.11
CA GLU A 46 -8.60 -6.67 6.90
C GLU A 46 -9.40 -5.64 6.11
N SER A 47 -9.01 -4.37 6.17
CA SER A 47 -9.83 -3.30 5.59
C SER A 47 -9.59 -3.07 4.11
N GLY A 48 -8.58 -3.67 3.51
CA GLY A 48 -8.33 -3.48 2.08
C GLY A 48 -7.16 -4.30 1.57
N PRO A 49 -6.79 -4.14 0.30
CA PRO A 49 -5.74 -4.95 -0.31
C PRO A 49 -4.36 -4.65 0.28
N ALA A 50 -3.53 -5.68 0.32
CA ALA A 50 -2.15 -5.57 0.77
C ALA A 50 -1.27 -6.40 -0.18
N GLU A 51 -0.10 -5.85 -0.55
CA GLU A 51 0.84 -6.52 -1.46
C GLU A 51 2.26 -6.29 -0.98
N GLU A 52 3.10 -7.28 -1.20
CA GLU A 52 4.52 -7.14 -0.92
C GLU A 52 5.13 -6.19 -1.96
N CYS A 53 5.83 -5.16 -1.48
CA CYS A 53 6.44 -4.14 -2.34
C CYS A 53 7.84 -3.82 -1.85
N ASP A 54 8.82 -4.53 -2.38
CA ASP A 54 10.23 -4.26 -2.07
C ASP A 54 10.72 -3.19 -3.05
N VAL A 55 11.14 -2.03 -2.52
CA VAL A 55 11.60 -0.91 -3.37
C VAL A 55 12.83 -1.25 -4.20
N THR A 56 13.57 -2.29 -3.83
CA THR A 56 14.70 -2.75 -4.62
C THR A 56 14.30 -3.67 -5.76
N ASN A 57 13.03 -4.02 -5.87
CA ASN A 57 12.50 -4.90 -6.91
C ASN A 57 11.47 -4.15 -7.76
N GLY A 58 11.96 -3.52 -8.82
CA GLY A 58 11.10 -2.73 -9.70
C GLY A 58 10.02 -3.53 -10.40
N GLU A 59 10.30 -4.81 -10.72
CA GLU A 59 9.30 -5.67 -11.36
C GLU A 59 8.14 -5.97 -10.44
N MET A 60 8.41 -6.17 -9.16
CA MET A 60 7.37 -6.41 -8.16
C MET A 60 6.44 -5.21 -8.05
N ILE A 61 7.02 -4.00 -7.97
CA ILE A 61 6.24 -2.76 -7.89
C ILE A 61 5.44 -2.54 -9.17
N ALA A 62 6.06 -2.74 -10.34
CA ALA A 62 5.38 -2.61 -11.62
C ALA A 62 4.20 -3.57 -11.72
N GLY A 63 4.34 -4.78 -11.20
CA GLY A 63 3.26 -5.75 -11.18
C GLY A 63 2.07 -5.29 -10.34
N VAL A 64 2.34 -4.70 -9.19
CA VAL A 64 1.28 -4.17 -8.33
C VAL A 64 0.59 -2.97 -8.99
N VAL A 65 1.37 -2.07 -9.57
CA VAL A 65 0.85 -0.90 -10.27
C VAL A 65 -0.11 -1.33 -11.38
N LYS A 66 0.28 -2.34 -12.14
CA LYS A 66 -0.55 -2.85 -13.24
C LYS A 66 -1.80 -3.57 -12.71
N LYS A 67 -1.63 -4.42 -11.71
CA LYS A 67 -2.73 -5.22 -11.15
C LYS A 67 -3.86 -4.36 -10.60
N TYR A 68 -3.51 -3.27 -9.94
CA TYR A 68 -4.49 -2.40 -9.28
C TYR A 68 -4.74 -1.09 -10.01
N HIS A 69 -4.15 -0.88 -11.18
CA HIS A 69 -4.27 0.37 -11.95
C HIS A 69 -3.90 1.59 -11.10
N ILE A 70 -2.73 1.52 -10.46
CA ILE A 70 -2.30 2.55 -9.52
C ILE A 70 -2.05 3.88 -10.23
N ASP A 71 -2.63 4.95 -9.68
CA ASP A 71 -2.48 6.32 -10.19
C ASP A 71 -1.44 7.12 -9.43
N ALA A 72 -1.23 6.80 -8.16
CA ALA A 72 -0.30 7.53 -7.31
C ALA A 72 0.39 6.59 -6.33
N ILE A 73 1.66 6.85 -6.06
CA ILE A 73 2.45 6.06 -5.12
C ILE A 73 2.98 6.98 -4.02
N TYR A 74 2.76 6.60 -2.78
CA TYR A 74 3.37 7.23 -1.62
C TYR A 74 4.46 6.30 -1.12
N ASN A 75 5.72 6.71 -1.28
CA ASN A 75 6.85 5.87 -0.86
C ASN A 75 7.38 6.36 0.48
N LEU A 76 7.06 5.64 1.54
CA LEU A 76 7.50 5.94 2.91
C LEU A 76 8.56 4.96 3.39
N ALA A 77 9.02 4.07 2.53
CA ALA A 77 10.09 3.15 2.85
C ALA A 77 11.40 3.94 2.93
N ALA A 78 12.09 3.80 4.02
CA ALA A 78 13.36 4.50 4.23
C ALA A 78 14.53 3.72 3.64
#